data_8f1ea5794e13e264f3d00e7cd8365ab7
#
_entry.id   8f1ea5794e13e264f3d00e7cd8365ab7
#
_cell.length_a   1.000
_cell.length_b   1.000
_cell.length_c   1.000
_cell.angle_alpha   90.00
_cell.angle_beta   90.00
_cell.angle_gamma   90.00
#
_symmetry.space_group_name_H-M   'P 1'
#
loop_
_entity.id
_entity.type
_entity.pdbx_description
1 polymer ?
#
loop_
_entity_poly.entity_id
_entity_poly.type
_entity_poly.pdbx_seq_one_letter_code
_entity_poly.pdbx_strand_id
1 'polypeptide(L)'
;MVIDEVHTYRGIFGSQVAHIIRRLRRICRHYGKYPQFILLSATIDKPADFAEKLTSIPFVSVEKSSSPEGRKHFIFMDAGPESPYPLAINTLFANLKFGLSTILFTQSRKASELLHMWIHRRIGRFDPKVSAYRAGSLEEERHDIEKKRVSGEMKGIISTSALELGIDIGSLDCCILFGYPGSITSTWQRIGRVGRSKKDSIIIFIGMQDALDRYFIKNPEEFFRRKFEDVIINPYNPIISEAHLKCASFELPIEDKDAQLYGKQLMSILEKKPFLKTPDGKKYCFIGKPPHMDINIRTISDIFAIVEIGTDRLIGEIDGSRVFSECYPGSIYLHQGKQYEIL
;
A
#
# COMPACT_ATOMS: atom_id res chain seq x y z
N MET A 1 -12.99 17.29 -6.69
CA MET A 1 -12.71 15.87 -6.38
C MET A 1 -11.46 15.82 -5.53
N VAL A 2 -11.51 15.14 -4.39
CA VAL A 2 -10.34 14.94 -3.52
C VAL A 2 -9.91 13.48 -3.63
N ILE A 3 -8.62 13.25 -3.80
CA ILE A 3 -8.02 11.90 -3.82
C ILE A 3 -6.92 11.90 -2.76
N ASP A 4 -7.11 11.06 -1.75
CA ASP A 4 -6.17 10.93 -0.64
C ASP A 4 -5.20 9.77 -0.87
N GLU A 5 -4.05 9.82 -0.18
CA GLU A 5 -2.99 8.80 -0.20
C GLU A 5 -2.54 8.43 -1.63
N VAL A 6 -2.36 9.47 -2.49
CA VAL A 6 -2.09 9.22 -3.92
C VAL A 6 -0.80 8.46 -4.19
N HIS A 7 0.15 8.42 -3.26
CA HIS A 7 1.37 7.61 -3.34
C HIS A 7 1.09 6.09 -3.39
N THR A 8 -0.12 5.67 -3.03
CA THR A 8 -0.54 4.26 -3.13
C THR A 8 -0.89 3.85 -4.56
N TYR A 9 -1.21 4.82 -5.42
CA TYR A 9 -1.52 4.58 -6.83
C TYR A 9 -0.25 4.43 -7.65
N ARG A 10 0.45 3.30 -7.50
CA ARG A 10 1.69 2.97 -8.20
C ARG A 10 1.56 1.74 -9.07
N GLY A 11 2.47 1.59 -10.04
CA GLY A 11 2.54 0.42 -10.92
C GLY A 11 1.25 0.21 -11.72
N ILE A 12 0.78 -1.02 -11.78
CA ILE A 12 -0.42 -1.44 -12.51
C ILE A 12 -1.65 -0.76 -11.93
N PHE A 13 -1.82 -0.80 -10.61
CA PHE A 13 -2.97 -0.20 -9.94
C PHE A 13 -3.11 1.30 -10.26
N GLY A 14 -2.03 2.05 -10.12
CA GLY A 14 -2.04 3.49 -10.46
C GLY A 14 -2.31 3.75 -11.95
N SER A 15 -1.79 2.90 -12.83
CA SER A 15 -2.06 2.99 -14.28
C SER A 15 -3.53 2.74 -14.61
N GLN A 16 -4.16 1.77 -13.96
CA GLN A 16 -5.60 1.50 -14.07
C GLN A 16 -6.43 2.70 -13.55
N VAL A 17 -6.09 3.21 -12.36
CA VAL A 17 -6.78 4.37 -11.75
C VAL A 17 -6.64 5.63 -12.63
N ALA A 18 -5.49 5.83 -13.26
CA ALA A 18 -5.30 6.93 -14.21
C ALA A 18 -6.33 6.88 -15.36
N HIS A 19 -6.65 5.70 -15.87
CA HIS A 19 -7.68 5.55 -16.89
C HIS A 19 -9.10 5.74 -16.33
N ILE A 20 -9.38 5.28 -15.10
CA ILE A 20 -10.66 5.54 -14.44
C ILE A 20 -10.90 7.04 -14.30
N ILE A 21 -9.87 7.79 -13.87
CA ILE A 21 -9.96 9.26 -13.76
C ILE A 21 -10.19 9.90 -15.14
N ARG A 22 -9.51 9.45 -16.20
CA ARG A 22 -9.71 9.95 -17.56
C ARG A 22 -11.14 9.71 -18.04
N ARG A 23 -11.69 8.51 -17.80
CA ARG A 23 -13.10 8.17 -18.12
C ARG A 23 -14.06 9.06 -17.36
N LEU A 24 -13.88 9.23 -16.05
CA LEU A 24 -14.67 10.12 -15.22
C LEU A 24 -14.63 11.57 -15.74
N ARG A 25 -13.46 12.09 -16.05
CA ARG A 25 -13.32 13.44 -16.61
C ARG A 25 -14.01 13.60 -17.96
N ARG A 26 -13.98 12.55 -18.78
CA ARG A 26 -14.67 12.51 -20.07
C ARG A 26 -16.19 12.58 -19.88
N ILE A 27 -16.75 11.81 -18.96
CA ILE A 27 -18.17 11.87 -18.59
C ILE A 27 -18.53 13.25 -18.04
N CYS A 28 -17.75 13.79 -17.10
CA CYS A 28 -17.98 15.13 -16.57
C CYS A 28 -17.99 16.18 -17.68
N ARG A 29 -17.05 16.13 -18.62
CA ARG A 29 -16.98 17.04 -19.77
C ARG A 29 -18.22 16.95 -20.67
N HIS A 30 -18.75 15.74 -20.88
CA HIS A 30 -19.97 15.52 -21.64
C HIS A 30 -21.16 16.26 -21.02
N TYR A 31 -21.25 16.32 -19.70
CA TYR A 31 -22.27 17.09 -18.96
C TYR A 31 -21.86 18.55 -18.68
N GLY A 32 -20.85 19.07 -19.35
CA GLY A 32 -20.39 20.46 -19.18
C GLY A 32 -19.75 20.74 -17.81
N LYS A 33 -19.26 19.71 -17.10
CA LYS A 33 -18.65 19.85 -15.77
C LYS A 33 -17.14 19.65 -15.85
N TYR A 34 -16.40 20.46 -15.11
CA TYR A 34 -14.94 20.46 -15.04
C TYR A 34 -14.51 20.45 -13.57
N PRO A 35 -14.50 19.28 -12.92
CA PRO A 35 -14.18 19.19 -11.50
C PRO A 35 -12.73 19.63 -11.23
N GLN A 36 -12.54 20.43 -10.19
CA GLN A 36 -11.23 20.67 -9.62
C GLN A 36 -10.73 19.43 -8.89
N PHE A 37 -9.45 19.12 -9.01
CA PHE A 37 -8.80 18.00 -8.33
C PHE A 37 -7.88 18.52 -7.22
N ILE A 38 -7.97 17.90 -6.06
CA ILE A 38 -7.07 18.06 -4.92
C ILE A 38 -6.51 16.68 -4.60
N LEU A 39 -5.19 16.56 -4.64
CA LEU A 39 -4.49 15.32 -4.36
C LEU A 39 -3.71 15.47 -3.06
N LEU A 40 -3.89 14.52 -2.14
CA LEU A 40 -3.20 14.46 -0.87
C LEU A 40 -2.26 13.26 -0.86
N SER A 41 -1.07 13.43 -0.33
CA SER A 41 -0.05 12.38 -0.29
C SER A 41 0.84 12.53 0.93
N ALA A 42 1.42 11.41 1.38
CA ALA A 42 2.69 11.45 2.06
C ALA A 42 3.78 12.00 1.11
N THR A 43 4.97 12.23 1.62
CA THR A 43 6.08 12.74 0.81
C THR A 43 6.43 11.76 -0.32
N ILE A 44 6.47 12.28 -1.53
CA ILE A 44 6.89 11.56 -2.75
C ILE A 44 7.81 12.47 -3.54
N ASP A 45 8.67 11.90 -4.39
CA ASP A 45 9.44 12.70 -5.33
C ASP A 45 8.53 13.19 -6.47
N LYS A 46 8.76 14.42 -6.95
CA LYS A 46 8.05 15.06 -8.07
C LYS A 46 6.52 14.94 -8.03
N PRO A 47 5.86 15.42 -6.96
CA PRO A 47 4.42 15.23 -6.77
C PRO A 47 3.57 15.82 -7.89
N ALA A 48 3.96 16.94 -8.48
CA ALA A 48 3.24 17.58 -9.58
C ALA A 48 3.27 16.73 -10.86
N ASP A 49 4.44 16.18 -11.22
CA ASP A 49 4.60 15.31 -12.39
C ASP A 49 3.79 14.03 -12.25
N PHE A 50 3.80 13.45 -11.04
CA PHE A 50 2.99 12.27 -10.75
C PHE A 50 1.49 12.57 -10.85
N ALA A 51 1.03 13.67 -10.26
CA ALA A 51 -0.35 14.10 -10.31
C ALA A 51 -0.82 14.35 -11.76
N GLU A 52 0.00 14.94 -12.60
CA GLU A 52 -0.27 15.15 -14.02
C GLU A 52 -0.37 13.82 -14.78
N LYS A 53 0.55 12.87 -14.54
CA LYS A 53 0.47 11.52 -15.14
C LYS A 53 -0.80 10.79 -14.73
N LEU A 54 -1.19 10.89 -13.46
CA LEU A 54 -2.38 10.22 -12.93
C LEU A 54 -3.67 10.80 -13.51
N THR A 55 -3.77 12.11 -13.61
CA THR A 55 -5.03 12.79 -13.90
C THR A 55 -5.11 13.40 -15.31
N SER A 56 -3.98 13.58 -16.00
CA SER A 56 -3.83 14.35 -17.25
C SER A 56 -4.23 15.84 -17.08
N ILE A 57 -3.93 16.41 -15.89
CA ILE A 57 -4.12 17.84 -15.58
C ILE A 57 -2.82 18.34 -14.99
N PRO A 58 -2.34 19.56 -15.34
CA PRO A 58 -1.20 20.18 -14.65
C PRO A 58 -1.56 20.51 -13.20
N PHE A 59 -0.59 20.33 -12.30
CA PHE A 59 -0.74 20.60 -10.88
C PHE A 59 0.34 21.55 -10.35
N VAL A 60 -0.02 22.26 -9.30
CA VAL A 60 0.94 22.97 -8.45
C VAL A 60 1.07 22.21 -7.15
N SER A 61 2.30 21.88 -6.74
CA SER A 61 2.55 21.22 -5.47
C SER A 61 2.67 22.22 -4.32
N VAL A 62 2.13 21.85 -3.16
CA VAL A 62 2.29 22.56 -1.89
C VAL A 62 3.01 21.61 -0.93
N GLU A 63 4.33 21.81 -0.77
CA GLU A 63 5.20 20.86 -0.06
C GLU A 63 5.62 21.38 1.32
N LYS A 64 5.48 22.69 1.58
CA LYS A 64 5.88 23.28 2.86
C LYS A 64 4.80 23.04 3.91
N SER A 65 5.16 22.33 4.97
CA SER A 65 4.33 22.24 6.16
C SER A 65 4.64 23.39 7.12
N SER A 66 3.60 24.03 7.63
CA SER A 66 3.68 24.99 8.72
C SER A 66 3.30 24.35 10.07
N SER A 67 2.99 23.05 10.06
CA SER A 67 2.62 22.32 11.28
C SER A 67 3.84 22.17 12.18
N PRO A 68 3.73 22.53 13.46
CA PRO A 68 4.83 22.35 14.40
C PRO A 68 5.01 20.87 14.71
N GLU A 69 6.26 20.40 14.60
CA GLU A 69 6.65 19.03 14.89
C GLU A 69 7.55 18.96 16.12
N GLY A 70 7.41 17.89 16.93
CA GLY A 70 8.37 17.52 17.97
C GLY A 70 9.65 16.96 17.38
N ARG A 71 10.71 16.94 18.18
CA ARG A 71 11.98 16.31 17.76
C ARG A 71 11.82 14.80 17.68
N LYS A 72 12.45 14.19 16.68
CA LYS A 72 12.51 12.74 16.51
C LYS A 72 13.91 12.25 16.84
N HIS A 73 14.02 11.45 17.90
CA HIS A 73 15.29 10.86 18.36
C HIS A 73 15.41 9.45 17.79
N PHE A 74 16.46 9.22 16.98
CA PHE A 74 16.69 7.93 16.33
C PHE A 74 17.75 7.11 17.07
N ILE A 75 17.44 5.84 17.31
CA ILE A 75 18.33 4.85 17.92
C ILE A 75 18.41 3.66 16.95
N PHE A 76 19.63 3.32 16.54
CA PHE A 76 19.91 2.14 15.73
C PHE A 76 20.47 1.05 16.62
N MET A 77 19.83 -0.13 16.63
CA MET A 77 20.22 -1.25 17.48
C MET A 77 20.57 -2.46 16.64
N ASP A 78 21.73 -3.03 16.89
CA ASP A 78 22.21 -4.27 16.29
C ASP A 78 22.11 -5.41 17.31
N ALA A 79 21.45 -6.50 16.94
CA ALA A 79 21.43 -7.72 17.75
C ALA A 79 22.72 -8.56 17.61
N GLY A 80 23.63 -8.14 16.74
CA GLY A 80 24.84 -8.90 16.43
C GLY A 80 24.53 -10.25 15.77
N PRO A 81 25.20 -11.33 16.19
CA PRO A 81 24.95 -12.68 15.68
C PRO A 81 23.66 -13.32 16.25
N GLU A 82 23.10 -12.73 17.29
CA GLU A 82 21.92 -13.27 17.97
C GLU A 82 20.62 -12.96 17.23
N SER A 83 19.56 -13.64 17.61
CA SER A 83 18.22 -13.37 17.09
C SER A 83 17.75 -11.98 17.51
N PRO A 84 17.26 -11.12 16.60
CA PRO A 84 16.79 -9.78 16.96
C PRO A 84 15.44 -9.77 17.72
N TYR A 85 14.74 -10.88 17.76
CA TYR A 85 13.44 -10.99 18.44
C TYR A 85 13.48 -10.72 19.95
N PRO A 86 14.42 -11.32 20.74
CA PRO A 86 14.56 -11.00 22.16
C PRO A 86 14.87 -9.52 22.41
N LEU A 87 15.69 -8.90 21.54
CA LEU A 87 16.02 -7.49 21.62
C LEU A 87 14.76 -6.64 21.42
N ALA A 88 13.94 -6.93 20.41
CA ALA A 88 12.68 -6.22 20.15
C ALA A 88 11.70 -6.33 21.32
N ILE A 89 11.55 -7.51 21.91
CA ILE A 89 10.69 -7.76 23.05
C ILE A 89 11.17 -6.99 24.28
N ASN A 90 12.46 -7.05 24.59
CA ASN A 90 13.06 -6.35 25.73
C ASN A 90 12.91 -4.83 25.57
N THR A 91 13.13 -4.30 24.37
CA THR A 91 12.97 -2.88 24.06
C THR A 91 11.51 -2.44 24.23
N LEU A 92 10.56 -3.21 23.72
CA LEU A 92 9.13 -2.93 23.92
C LEU A 92 8.78 -2.89 25.41
N PHE A 93 9.22 -3.88 26.20
CA PHE A 93 8.97 -3.92 27.64
C PHE A 93 9.62 -2.77 28.39
N ALA A 94 10.85 -2.40 28.04
CA ALA A 94 11.50 -1.25 28.62
C ALA A 94 10.68 0.02 28.40
N ASN A 95 10.23 0.26 27.17
CA ASN A 95 9.38 1.41 26.85
C ASN A 95 8.09 1.42 27.66
N LEU A 96 7.39 0.29 27.73
CA LEU A 96 6.15 0.18 28.51
C LEU A 96 6.38 0.41 30.00
N LYS A 97 7.50 -0.06 30.55
CA LYS A 97 7.89 0.17 31.95
C LYS A 97 8.13 1.66 32.23
N PHE A 98 8.70 2.40 31.28
CA PHE A 98 8.85 3.85 31.36
C PHE A 98 7.56 4.61 31.03
N GLY A 99 6.46 3.93 30.79
CA GLY A 99 5.16 4.53 30.50
C GLY A 99 4.97 5.02 29.08
N LEU A 100 5.91 4.72 28.17
CA LEU A 100 5.86 5.15 26.77
C LEU A 100 4.86 4.34 25.97
N SER A 101 3.93 5.01 25.31
CA SER A 101 3.03 4.39 24.33
C SER A 101 3.80 4.04 23.08
N THR A 102 3.92 2.74 22.80
CA THR A 102 4.85 2.22 21.78
C THR A 102 4.13 1.43 20.71
N ILE A 103 4.48 1.70 19.44
CA ILE A 103 4.13 0.85 18.30
C ILE A 103 5.37 0.13 17.80
N LEU A 104 5.24 -1.18 17.56
CA LEU A 104 6.28 -2.01 16.95
C LEU A 104 5.81 -2.48 15.58
N PHE A 105 6.48 -2.01 14.54
CA PHE A 105 6.22 -2.43 13.17
C PHE A 105 7.10 -3.60 12.76
N THR A 106 6.50 -4.62 12.15
CA THR A 106 7.18 -5.79 11.58
C THR A 106 7.08 -5.80 10.06
N GLN A 107 7.96 -6.55 9.41
CA GLN A 107 7.94 -6.72 7.96
C GLN A 107 6.90 -7.75 7.48
N SER A 108 6.53 -8.71 8.32
CA SER A 108 5.65 -9.80 7.93
C SER A 108 4.62 -10.15 9.01
N ARG A 109 3.50 -10.73 8.58
CA ARG A 109 2.48 -11.26 9.49
C ARG A 109 3.05 -12.33 10.43
N LYS A 110 3.92 -13.21 9.90
CA LYS A 110 4.58 -14.26 10.68
C LYS A 110 5.42 -13.67 11.81
N ALA A 111 6.22 -12.64 11.54
CA ALA A 111 7.02 -11.95 12.57
C ALA A 111 6.14 -11.29 13.62
N SER A 112 5.04 -10.65 13.22
CA SER A 112 4.06 -10.04 14.14
C SER A 112 3.44 -11.09 15.07
N GLU A 113 3.06 -12.24 14.54
CA GLU A 113 2.46 -13.31 15.33
C GLU A 113 3.45 -13.96 16.29
N LEU A 114 4.67 -14.21 15.85
CA LEU A 114 5.74 -14.74 16.71
C LEU A 114 6.04 -13.79 17.87
N LEU A 115 6.20 -12.50 17.59
CA LEU A 115 6.42 -11.51 18.64
C LEU A 115 5.26 -11.46 19.61
N HIS A 116 4.03 -11.42 19.13
CA HIS A 116 2.83 -11.41 19.96
C HIS A 116 2.75 -12.66 20.85
N MET A 117 2.98 -13.85 20.26
CA MET A 117 2.98 -15.11 21.02
C MET A 117 4.06 -15.15 22.10
N TRP A 118 5.28 -14.71 21.80
CA TRP A 118 6.37 -14.71 22.77
C TRP A 118 6.20 -13.66 23.86
N ILE A 119 5.64 -12.51 23.54
CA ILE A 119 5.28 -11.49 24.52
C ILE A 119 4.24 -12.05 25.49
N HIS A 120 3.17 -12.65 25.00
CA HIS A 120 2.14 -13.25 25.85
C HIS A 120 2.66 -14.40 26.71
N ARG A 121 3.58 -15.23 26.22
CA ARG A 121 4.23 -16.28 27.01
C ARG A 121 5.09 -15.71 28.15
N ARG A 122 5.71 -14.55 27.94
CA ARG A 122 6.62 -13.94 28.91
C ARG A 122 5.90 -13.14 30.00
N ILE A 123 4.76 -12.54 29.69
CA ILE A 123 3.98 -11.69 30.61
C ILE A 123 2.95 -12.50 31.40
N GLY A 124 2.68 -13.77 31.01
CA GLY A 124 1.51 -14.51 31.48
C GLY A 124 0.24 -14.09 30.74
N ARG A 125 -0.89 -14.80 30.97
CA ARG A 125 -2.12 -14.64 30.17
C ARG A 125 -2.83 -13.28 30.29
N PHE A 126 -2.35 -12.34 31.10
CA PHE A 126 -3.09 -11.13 31.48
C PHE A 126 -2.23 -9.86 31.62
N ASP A 127 -1.54 -9.43 30.54
CA ASP A 127 -1.23 -8.01 30.46
C ASP A 127 -2.03 -7.37 29.29
N PRO A 128 -3.14 -6.67 29.60
CA PRO A 128 -3.99 -6.03 28.60
C PRO A 128 -3.31 -4.86 27.87
N LYS A 129 -2.07 -4.52 28.26
CA LYS A 129 -1.36 -3.34 27.74
C LYS A 129 -0.76 -3.53 26.35
N VAL A 130 -0.66 -4.76 25.85
CA VAL A 130 -0.08 -5.06 24.50
C VAL A 130 -1.08 -5.81 23.64
N SER A 131 -1.31 -5.36 22.42
CA SER A 131 -2.12 -6.06 21.43
C SER A 131 -1.47 -6.11 20.06
N ALA A 132 -1.81 -7.13 19.27
CA ALA A 132 -1.42 -7.24 17.88
C ALA A 132 -2.53 -6.71 16.96
N TYR A 133 -2.21 -5.72 16.14
CA TYR A 133 -3.11 -5.19 15.13
C TYR A 133 -2.78 -5.78 13.76
N ARG A 134 -3.76 -6.38 13.08
CA ARG A 134 -3.56 -7.13 11.82
C ARG A 134 -4.40 -6.57 10.69
N ALA A 135 -3.84 -6.56 9.48
CA ALA A 135 -4.64 -6.48 8.27
C ALA A 135 -5.41 -7.80 8.13
N GLY A 136 -6.75 -7.77 8.22
CA GLY A 136 -7.60 -8.97 8.18
C GLY A 136 -8.20 -9.37 9.53
N SER A 137 -7.89 -8.69 10.63
CA SER A 137 -8.70 -8.75 11.85
C SER A 137 -10.13 -8.31 11.56
N LEU A 138 -11.10 -8.89 12.25
CA LEU A 138 -12.49 -8.46 12.17
C LEU A 138 -12.61 -6.96 12.49
N GLU A 139 -13.53 -6.28 11.88
CA GLU A 139 -13.72 -4.83 12.05
C GLU A 139 -14.00 -4.48 13.53
N GLU A 140 -14.70 -5.35 14.23
CA GLU A 140 -14.98 -5.25 15.66
C GLU A 140 -13.70 -5.33 16.52
N GLU A 141 -12.78 -6.26 16.20
CA GLU A 141 -11.49 -6.37 16.91
C GLU A 141 -10.62 -5.12 16.73
N ARG A 142 -10.65 -4.52 15.55
CA ARG A 142 -9.94 -3.27 15.27
C ARG A 142 -10.50 -2.13 16.10
N HIS A 143 -11.81 -2.00 16.13
CA HIS A 143 -12.51 -0.98 16.90
C HIS A 143 -12.27 -1.11 18.40
N ASP A 144 -12.19 -2.33 18.92
CA ASP A 144 -11.85 -2.60 20.31
C ASP A 144 -10.42 -2.20 20.66
N ILE A 145 -9.46 -2.48 19.77
CA ILE A 145 -8.06 -2.08 19.96
C ILE A 145 -7.95 -0.55 19.95
N GLU A 146 -8.64 0.13 19.06
CA GLU A 146 -8.69 1.59 19.00
C GLU A 146 -9.31 2.19 20.27
N LYS A 147 -10.43 1.65 20.75
CA LYS A 147 -11.10 2.10 21.99
C LYS A 147 -10.21 1.90 23.23
N LYS A 148 -9.63 0.71 23.42
CA LYS A 148 -8.73 0.40 24.55
C LYS A 148 -7.48 1.25 24.56
N ARG A 149 -7.05 1.69 23.38
CA ARG A 149 -5.94 2.61 23.28
C ARG A 149 -6.31 4.04 23.64
N VAL A 150 -7.43 4.54 23.14
CA VAL A 150 -7.93 5.89 23.47
C VAL A 150 -8.22 6.00 24.97
N SER A 151 -8.72 4.93 25.61
CA SER A 151 -8.91 4.86 27.07
C SER A 151 -7.60 4.79 27.89
N GLY A 152 -6.44 4.58 27.24
CA GLY A 152 -5.14 4.44 27.90
C GLY A 152 -4.89 3.05 28.50
N GLU A 153 -5.82 2.12 28.36
CA GLU A 153 -5.67 0.73 28.81
C GLU A 153 -4.58 -0.02 28.04
N MET A 154 -4.39 0.35 26.75
CA MET A 154 -3.39 -0.27 25.90
C MET A 154 -2.26 0.70 25.56
N LYS A 155 -1.02 0.31 25.87
CA LYS A 155 0.19 1.11 25.63
C LYS A 155 1.12 0.53 24.56
N GLY A 156 1.01 -0.76 24.25
CA GLY A 156 1.84 -1.44 23.25
C GLY A 156 1.04 -1.99 22.09
N ILE A 157 1.45 -1.71 20.85
CA ILE A 157 0.84 -2.22 19.63
C ILE A 157 1.90 -2.90 18.77
N ILE A 158 1.61 -4.10 18.28
CA ILE A 158 2.43 -4.77 17.27
C ILE A 158 1.64 -4.78 15.96
N SER A 159 2.24 -4.29 14.89
CA SER A 159 1.57 -4.21 13.60
C SER A 159 2.50 -4.51 12.43
N THR A 160 1.91 -4.85 11.32
CA THR A 160 2.55 -4.83 10.00
C THR A 160 2.30 -3.47 9.34
N SER A 161 2.31 -3.39 8.01
CA SER A 161 1.89 -2.20 7.25
C SER A 161 0.41 -1.80 7.46
N ALA A 162 -0.38 -2.58 8.19
CA ALA A 162 -1.80 -2.32 8.40
C ALA A 162 -2.10 -0.98 9.10
N LEU A 163 -1.19 -0.52 9.97
CA LEU A 163 -1.28 0.77 10.66
C LEU A 163 -0.38 1.86 10.02
N GLU A 164 0.12 1.59 8.83
CA GLU A 164 0.92 2.56 8.06
C GLU A 164 0.06 3.67 7.49
N LEU A 165 -1.19 3.36 7.09
CA LEU A 165 -2.11 4.26 6.39
C LEU A 165 -3.43 4.47 7.14
N GLY A 166 -3.93 5.70 7.11
CA GLY A 166 -5.34 6.06 7.28
C GLY A 166 -5.99 5.87 8.66
N ILE A 167 -5.34 5.28 9.64
CA ILE A 167 -5.95 5.01 10.96
C ILE A 167 -5.39 5.97 12.00
N ASP A 168 -6.28 6.67 12.70
CA ASP A 168 -5.88 7.50 13.83
C ASP A 168 -5.82 6.67 15.12
N ILE A 169 -4.59 6.28 15.47
CA ILE A 169 -4.32 5.56 16.72
C ILE A 169 -3.94 6.48 17.89
N GLY A 170 -4.22 7.77 17.77
CA GLY A 170 -3.85 8.78 18.78
C GLY A 170 -2.34 9.02 18.87
N SER A 171 -1.89 9.76 19.90
CA SER A 171 -0.47 10.08 20.06
C SER A 171 0.31 8.89 20.61
N LEU A 172 1.39 8.51 19.93
CA LEU A 172 2.36 7.51 20.35
C LEU A 172 3.68 8.21 20.67
N ASP A 173 4.41 7.68 21.64
CA ASP A 173 5.67 8.25 22.11
C ASP A 173 6.88 7.58 21.42
N CYS A 174 6.76 6.29 21.11
CA CYS A 174 7.84 5.51 20.51
C CYS A 174 7.37 4.64 19.34
N CYS A 175 8.18 4.61 18.27
CA CYS A 175 8.06 3.70 17.12
C CYS A 175 9.26 2.76 17.08
N ILE A 176 9.02 1.47 17.15
CA ILE A 176 10.06 0.44 16.91
C ILE A 176 9.86 -0.09 15.49
N LEU A 177 10.89 0.06 14.67
CA LEU A 177 10.97 -0.54 13.34
C LEU A 177 11.76 -1.84 13.46
N PHE A 178 11.09 -2.98 13.40
CA PHE A 178 11.70 -4.30 13.44
C PHE A 178 12.03 -4.75 12.02
N GLY A 179 13.22 -4.37 11.59
CA GLY A 179 13.69 -4.44 10.20
C GLY A 179 13.25 -3.25 9.34
N TYR A 180 13.96 -3.05 8.23
CA TYR A 180 13.69 -1.99 7.26
C TYR A 180 12.38 -2.27 6.50
N PRO A 181 11.45 -1.32 6.45
CA PRO A 181 10.14 -1.54 5.82
C PRO A 181 10.15 -1.80 4.30
N GLY A 182 11.30 -1.75 3.66
CA GLY A 182 11.46 -1.99 2.23
C GLY A 182 11.46 -0.72 1.38
N SER A 183 11.02 0.43 1.93
CA SER A 183 11.10 1.73 1.27
C SER A 183 11.25 2.86 2.29
N ILE A 184 11.85 3.97 1.86
CA ILE A 184 11.96 5.20 2.67
C ILE A 184 10.58 5.79 2.91
N THR A 185 9.72 5.79 1.90
CA THR A 185 8.33 6.26 2.02
C THR A 185 7.58 5.51 3.12
N SER A 186 7.58 4.17 3.09
CA SER A 186 6.95 3.33 4.11
C SER A 186 7.57 3.57 5.49
N THR A 187 8.89 3.75 5.56
CA THR A 187 9.59 4.05 6.80
C THR A 187 9.08 5.34 7.43
N TRP A 188 9.03 6.43 6.67
CA TRP A 188 8.55 7.72 7.19
C TRP A 188 7.06 7.72 7.52
N GLN A 189 6.23 6.95 6.80
CA GLN A 189 4.82 6.76 7.14
C GLN A 189 4.62 6.10 8.51
N ARG A 190 5.43 5.05 8.80
CA ARG A 190 5.45 4.39 10.13
C ARG A 190 5.95 5.33 11.21
N ILE A 191 7.05 6.04 10.97
CA ILE A 191 7.60 7.05 11.87
C ILE A 191 6.59 8.19 12.10
N GLY A 192 5.82 8.57 11.10
CA GLY A 192 4.76 9.58 11.19
C GLY A 192 3.59 9.20 12.10
N ARG A 193 3.57 7.97 12.64
CA ARG A 193 2.59 7.57 13.66
C ARG A 193 2.94 8.04 15.06
N VAL A 194 4.17 8.50 15.31
CA VAL A 194 4.63 9.02 16.59
C VAL A 194 4.94 10.51 16.52
N GLY A 195 4.91 11.18 17.67
CA GLY A 195 5.25 12.59 17.77
C GLY A 195 4.21 13.56 17.19
N ARG A 196 2.96 13.13 17.07
CA ARG A 196 1.84 13.97 16.63
C ARG A 196 1.56 15.06 17.59
N SER A 197 1.48 16.00 17.95
CA SER A 197 1.13 16.94 19.05
C SER A 197 2.31 17.70 19.65
N LYS A 198 3.32 18.02 18.87
CA LYS A 198 4.51 18.78 19.30
C LYS A 198 5.38 18.08 20.37
N LYS A 199 5.12 16.83 20.67
CA LYS A 199 5.92 16.07 21.62
C LYS A 199 7.13 15.43 20.93
N ASP A 200 8.23 15.39 21.65
CA ASP A 200 9.38 14.61 21.22
C ASP A 200 9.02 13.13 21.14
N SER A 201 9.62 12.42 20.20
CA SER A 201 9.36 11.00 19.97
C SER A 201 10.63 10.23 19.76
N ILE A 202 10.58 8.92 20.07
CA ILE A 202 11.69 8.00 19.95
C ILE A 202 11.41 7.05 18.80
N ILE A 203 12.38 6.90 17.90
CA ILE A 203 12.36 5.94 16.82
C ILE A 203 13.50 4.96 17.04
N ILE A 204 13.17 3.68 17.16
CA ILE A 204 14.15 2.62 17.39
C ILE A 204 14.14 1.71 16.19
N PHE A 205 15.26 1.69 15.44
CA PHE A 205 15.45 0.75 14.34
C PHE A 205 16.22 -0.44 14.86
N ILE A 206 15.63 -1.63 14.82
CA ILE A 206 16.27 -2.90 15.18
C ILE A 206 16.55 -3.66 13.89
N GLY A 207 17.84 -3.77 13.55
CA GLY A 207 18.24 -4.44 12.32
C GLY A 207 18.03 -5.95 12.37
N MET A 208 17.54 -6.49 11.25
CA MET A 208 17.46 -7.92 11.00
C MET A 208 18.80 -8.44 10.46
N GLN A 209 18.92 -9.77 10.32
CA GLN A 209 20.15 -10.37 9.78
C GLN A 209 20.15 -10.40 8.24
N ASP A 210 19.72 -9.34 7.61
CA ASP A 210 19.81 -9.16 6.16
C ASP A 210 20.80 -8.06 5.78
N ALA A 211 21.19 -8.05 4.51
CA ALA A 211 22.25 -7.18 4.03
C ALA A 211 21.90 -5.69 4.12
N LEU A 212 20.63 -5.33 3.88
CA LEU A 212 20.18 -3.94 3.84
C LEU A 212 20.07 -3.36 5.26
N ASP A 213 19.52 -4.12 6.18
CA ASP A 213 19.42 -3.72 7.58
C ASP A 213 20.80 -3.52 8.20
N ARG A 214 21.72 -4.45 7.95
CA ARG A 214 23.11 -4.33 8.39
C ARG A 214 23.84 -3.14 7.78
N TYR A 215 23.51 -2.81 6.53
CA TYR A 215 24.05 -1.61 5.89
C TYR A 215 23.59 -0.35 6.62
N PHE A 216 22.31 -0.22 6.95
CA PHE A 216 21.79 0.94 7.67
C PHE A 216 22.30 1.04 9.12
N ILE A 217 22.49 -0.10 9.80
CA ILE A 217 23.10 -0.10 11.13
C ILE A 217 24.54 0.45 11.08
N LYS A 218 25.31 0.08 10.06
CA LYS A 218 26.69 0.55 9.90
C LYS A 218 26.79 1.98 9.38
N ASN A 219 25.80 2.42 8.62
CA ASN A 219 25.77 3.72 7.96
C ASN A 219 24.45 4.44 8.23
N PRO A 220 24.16 4.83 9.49
CA PRO A 220 22.88 5.40 9.86
C PRO A 220 22.55 6.72 9.15
N GLU A 221 23.56 7.51 8.76
CA GLU A 221 23.38 8.73 7.98
C GLU A 221 22.80 8.48 6.59
N GLU A 222 23.06 7.33 5.98
CA GLU A 222 22.50 6.96 4.68
C GLU A 222 20.98 6.76 4.74
N PHE A 223 20.47 6.37 5.91
CA PHE A 223 19.03 6.28 6.15
C PHE A 223 18.32 7.64 5.97
N PHE A 224 18.96 8.73 6.34
CA PHE A 224 18.45 10.10 6.23
C PHE A 224 18.76 10.78 4.90
N ARG A 225 19.81 10.36 4.21
CA ARG A 225 20.23 10.95 2.92
C ARG A 225 19.43 10.44 1.74
N ARG A 226 18.80 9.28 1.86
CA ARG A 226 18.02 8.69 0.78
C ARG A 226 16.79 9.53 0.47
N LYS A 227 16.58 9.76 -0.82
CA LYS A 227 15.36 10.39 -1.32
C LYS A 227 14.18 9.42 -1.22
N PHE A 228 12.98 9.98 -1.19
CA PHE A 228 11.77 9.20 -1.33
C PHE A 228 11.73 8.53 -2.71
N GLU A 229 11.15 7.35 -2.76
CA GLU A 229 11.01 6.60 -4.00
C GLU A 229 10.07 7.31 -4.97
N ASP A 230 10.41 7.26 -6.25
CA ASP A 230 9.53 7.70 -7.32
C ASP A 230 8.26 6.84 -7.36
N VAL A 231 7.10 7.48 -7.42
CA VAL A 231 5.84 6.80 -7.69
C VAL A 231 5.67 6.64 -9.19
N ILE A 232 5.94 5.44 -9.68
CA ILE A 232 5.94 5.15 -11.12
C ILE A 232 4.60 4.59 -11.53
N ILE A 233 3.99 5.19 -12.57
CA ILE A 233 2.83 4.67 -13.30
C ILE A 233 3.09 4.72 -14.81
N ASN A 234 2.47 3.82 -15.53
CA ASN A 234 2.45 3.82 -16.99
C ASN A 234 1.01 3.83 -17.53
N PRO A 235 0.37 5.03 -17.60
CA PRO A 235 -0.99 5.13 -18.14
C PRO A 235 -1.06 4.86 -19.65
N TYR A 236 0.09 4.69 -20.30
CA TYR A 236 0.17 4.42 -21.73
C TYR A 236 0.51 2.96 -22.04
N ASN A 237 0.42 2.07 -21.04
CA ASN A 237 0.54 0.64 -21.26
C ASN A 237 -0.55 0.17 -22.25
N PRO A 238 -0.21 -0.51 -23.36
CA PRO A 238 -1.16 -0.84 -24.40
C PRO A 238 -2.30 -1.75 -23.91
N ILE A 239 -2.02 -2.72 -23.06
CA ILE A 239 -3.01 -3.67 -22.50
C ILE A 239 -4.03 -2.92 -21.66
N ILE A 240 -3.55 -2.09 -20.73
CA ILE A 240 -4.41 -1.28 -19.84
C ILE A 240 -5.21 -0.27 -20.67
N SER A 241 -4.54 0.41 -21.61
CA SER A 241 -5.19 1.40 -22.47
C SER A 241 -6.31 0.78 -23.29
N GLU A 242 -6.09 -0.36 -23.93
CA GLU A 242 -7.09 -1.04 -24.73
C GLU A 242 -8.31 -1.45 -23.89
N ALA A 243 -8.09 -2.07 -22.72
CA ALA A 243 -9.15 -2.48 -21.81
C ALA A 243 -10.02 -1.30 -21.38
N HIS A 244 -9.39 -0.20 -20.97
CA HIS A 244 -10.12 1.00 -20.54
C HIS A 244 -10.75 1.77 -21.71
N LEU A 245 -10.20 1.73 -22.92
CA LEU A 245 -10.82 2.34 -24.08
C LEU A 245 -12.08 1.59 -24.51
N LYS A 246 -12.14 0.26 -24.35
CA LYS A 246 -13.38 -0.51 -24.50
C LYS A 246 -14.45 0.02 -23.54
N CYS A 247 -14.11 0.21 -22.27
CA CYS A 247 -15.05 0.79 -21.31
C CYS A 247 -15.43 2.23 -21.66
N ALA A 248 -14.48 3.07 -22.03
CA ALA A 248 -14.74 4.46 -22.38
C ALA A 248 -15.67 4.60 -23.59
N SER A 249 -15.48 3.74 -24.62
CA SER A 249 -16.34 3.75 -25.81
C SER A 249 -17.70 3.10 -25.59
N PHE A 250 -17.81 2.21 -24.60
CA PHE A 250 -19.09 1.65 -24.16
C PHE A 250 -19.92 2.68 -23.36
N GLU A 251 -19.28 3.52 -22.55
CA GLU A 251 -19.91 4.60 -21.80
C GLU A 251 -20.40 5.74 -22.71
N LEU A 252 -19.53 6.17 -23.63
CA LEU A 252 -19.80 7.20 -24.64
C LEU A 252 -18.93 6.93 -25.86
N PRO A 253 -19.41 7.15 -27.10
CA PRO A 253 -18.58 7.04 -28.29
C PRO A 253 -17.31 7.91 -28.18
N ILE A 254 -16.14 7.36 -28.52
CA ILE A 254 -14.87 8.09 -28.49
C ILE A 254 -14.74 8.97 -29.73
N GLU A 255 -14.27 10.20 -29.55
CA GLU A 255 -14.01 11.18 -30.59
C GLU A 255 -12.52 11.57 -30.62
N ASP A 256 -12.05 12.15 -31.72
CA ASP A 256 -10.64 12.56 -31.89
C ASP A 256 -10.18 13.53 -30.78
N LYS A 257 -11.07 14.39 -30.27
CA LYS A 257 -10.78 15.29 -29.16
C LYS A 257 -10.39 14.57 -27.85
N ASP A 258 -10.76 13.31 -27.70
CA ASP A 258 -10.42 12.50 -26.54
C ASP A 258 -8.92 12.12 -26.51
N ALA A 259 -8.19 12.29 -27.61
CA ALA A 259 -6.73 12.12 -27.67
C ALA A 259 -5.98 13.00 -26.63
N GLN A 260 -6.55 14.12 -26.24
CA GLN A 260 -6.02 14.96 -25.16
C GLN A 260 -5.96 14.23 -23.80
N LEU A 261 -6.83 13.26 -23.58
CA LEU A 261 -6.90 12.48 -22.33
C LEU A 261 -6.09 11.18 -22.42
N TYR A 262 -6.07 10.53 -23.57
CA TYR A 262 -5.52 9.17 -23.72
C TYR A 262 -4.16 9.13 -24.42
N GLY A 263 -3.69 10.28 -24.95
CA GLY A 263 -2.40 10.39 -25.61
C GLY A 263 -2.43 9.96 -27.09
N LYS A 264 -1.26 10.05 -27.73
CA LYS A 264 -1.10 9.86 -29.19
C LYS A 264 -1.44 8.43 -29.67
N GLN A 265 -1.34 7.42 -28.81
CA GLN A 265 -1.66 6.02 -29.14
C GLN A 265 -3.16 5.74 -29.27
N LEU A 266 -4.04 6.67 -28.91
CA LEU A 266 -5.49 6.47 -28.96
C LEU A 266 -5.93 5.92 -30.32
N MET A 267 -5.57 6.59 -31.38
CA MET A 267 -6.00 6.22 -32.73
C MET A 267 -5.50 4.83 -33.16
N SER A 268 -4.24 4.51 -32.87
CA SER A 268 -3.66 3.21 -33.21
C SER A 268 -4.33 2.02 -32.48
N ILE A 269 -4.98 2.28 -31.34
CA ILE A 269 -5.76 1.27 -30.61
C ILE A 269 -7.19 1.20 -31.17
N LEU A 270 -7.82 2.34 -31.45
CA LEU A 270 -9.20 2.41 -31.92
C LEU A 270 -9.39 1.85 -33.35
N GLU A 271 -8.34 1.86 -34.15
CA GLU A 271 -8.36 1.29 -35.53
C GLU A 271 -8.34 -0.25 -35.52
N LYS A 272 -8.10 -0.87 -34.37
CA LYS A 272 -8.12 -2.32 -34.19
C LYS A 272 -9.53 -2.80 -33.79
N LYS A 273 -9.87 -4.03 -34.16
CA LYS A 273 -11.06 -4.70 -33.60
C LYS A 273 -10.84 -4.82 -32.06
N PRO A 274 -11.86 -4.66 -31.21
CA PRO A 274 -13.30 -4.69 -31.53
C PRO A 274 -14.00 -3.31 -31.62
N PHE A 275 -13.27 -2.24 -31.90
CA PHE A 275 -13.88 -0.92 -32.06
C PHE A 275 -14.49 -0.77 -33.45
N LEU A 276 -15.68 -0.20 -33.50
CA LEU A 276 -16.40 0.09 -34.76
C LEU A 276 -16.52 1.61 -34.93
N LYS A 277 -16.25 2.07 -36.15
CA LYS A 277 -16.45 3.45 -36.55
C LYS A 277 -17.92 3.71 -36.85
N THR A 278 -18.42 4.86 -36.39
CA THR A 278 -19.78 5.31 -36.77
C THR A 278 -19.86 5.57 -38.30
N PRO A 279 -21.06 5.53 -38.92
CA PRO A 279 -21.20 5.73 -40.37
C PRO A 279 -20.64 7.06 -40.86
N ASP A 280 -20.65 8.11 -40.07
CA ASP A 280 -20.06 9.42 -40.35
C ASP A 280 -18.53 9.44 -40.20
N GLY A 281 -17.93 8.36 -39.73
CA GLY A 281 -16.49 8.19 -39.56
C GLY A 281 -15.89 9.00 -38.43
N LYS A 282 -16.70 9.68 -37.57
CA LYS A 282 -16.21 10.63 -36.57
C LYS A 282 -16.07 10.06 -35.17
N LYS A 283 -16.68 8.92 -34.90
CA LYS A 283 -16.71 8.35 -33.55
C LYS A 283 -16.41 6.85 -33.58
N TYR A 284 -15.92 6.35 -32.45
CA TYR A 284 -15.63 4.94 -32.24
C TYR A 284 -16.48 4.40 -31.10
N CYS A 285 -17.11 3.27 -31.32
CA CYS A 285 -17.96 2.56 -30.37
C CYS A 285 -17.44 1.16 -30.13
N PHE A 286 -17.57 0.66 -28.90
CA PHE A 286 -17.38 -0.74 -28.57
C PHE A 286 -18.75 -1.44 -28.56
N ILE A 287 -18.84 -2.58 -29.24
CA ILE A 287 -20.03 -3.42 -29.27
C ILE A 287 -19.67 -4.76 -28.63
N GLY A 288 -20.34 -5.10 -27.54
CA GLY A 288 -20.07 -6.34 -26.82
C GLY A 288 -20.68 -6.34 -25.43
N LYS A 289 -20.30 -7.32 -24.63
CA LYS A 289 -20.65 -7.36 -23.21
C LYS A 289 -20.00 -6.19 -22.47
N PRO A 290 -20.55 -5.78 -21.31
CA PRO A 290 -19.97 -4.71 -20.50
C PRO A 290 -18.48 -4.97 -20.19
N PRO A 291 -17.53 -4.24 -20.77
CA PRO A 291 -16.12 -4.59 -20.71
C PRO A 291 -15.47 -4.36 -19.35
N HIS A 292 -16.13 -3.63 -18.44
CA HIS A 292 -15.63 -3.43 -17.09
C HIS A 292 -15.67 -4.71 -16.24
N MET A 293 -16.46 -5.70 -16.62
CA MET A 293 -16.51 -7.01 -15.94
C MET A 293 -15.19 -7.78 -16.07
N ASP A 294 -14.44 -7.51 -17.13
CA ASP A 294 -13.18 -8.20 -17.45
C ASP A 294 -11.94 -7.45 -16.90
N ILE A 295 -12.13 -6.33 -16.21
CA ILE A 295 -11.01 -5.52 -15.70
C ILE A 295 -10.76 -5.78 -14.23
N ASN A 296 -9.58 -6.33 -13.93
CA ASN A 296 -9.06 -6.32 -12.57
C ASN A 296 -8.14 -5.10 -12.40
N ILE A 297 -8.52 -4.16 -11.53
CA ILE A 297 -7.76 -2.92 -11.32
C ILE A 297 -6.41 -3.12 -10.60
N ARG A 298 -6.17 -4.27 -10.00
CA ARG A 298 -4.93 -4.57 -9.25
C ARG A 298 -3.91 -5.35 -10.03
N THR A 299 -4.34 -6.04 -11.08
CA THR A 299 -3.48 -6.90 -11.89
C THR A 299 -3.89 -6.87 -13.37
N ILE A 300 -2.94 -7.19 -14.24
CA ILE A 300 -3.19 -7.50 -15.65
C ILE A 300 -2.89 -8.96 -15.96
N SER A 301 -2.53 -9.75 -14.95
CA SER A 301 -2.20 -11.16 -15.05
C SER A 301 -3.46 -12.01 -14.94
N ASP A 302 -3.41 -13.21 -15.51
CA ASP A 302 -4.44 -14.23 -15.31
C ASP A 302 -4.51 -14.64 -13.84
N ILE A 303 -5.69 -15.08 -13.41
CA ILE A 303 -5.90 -15.64 -12.08
C ILE A 303 -5.83 -17.16 -12.21
N PHE A 304 -5.01 -17.77 -11.37
CA PHE A 304 -4.85 -19.23 -11.29
C PHE A 304 -5.62 -19.77 -10.10
N ALA A 305 -6.41 -20.80 -10.34
CA ALA A 305 -7.12 -21.53 -9.29
C ALA A 305 -6.18 -22.53 -8.63
N ILE A 306 -6.20 -22.59 -7.29
CA ILE A 306 -5.52 -23.62 -6.49
C ILE A 306 -6.57 -24.65 -6.12
N VAL A 307 -6.41 -25.87 -6.62
CA VAL A 307 -7.41 -26.93 -6.49
C VAL A 307 -6.80 -28.13 -5.75
N GLU A 308 -7.54 -28.69 -4.81
CA GLU A 308 -7.14 -29.89 -4.07
C GLU A 308 -7.29 -31.12 -4.95
N ILE A 309 -6.18 -31.84 -5.18
CA ILE A 309 -6.18 -33.06 -5.99
C ILE A 309 -7.00 -34.15 -5.30
N GLY A 310 -7.85 -34.79 -6.08
CA GLY A 310 -8.72 -35.87 -5.62
C GLY A 310 -10.11 -35.47 -5.15
N THR A 311 -10.30 -34.20 -4.77
CA THR A 311 -11.62 -33.64 -4.43
C THR A 311 -12.11 -32.59 -5.41
N ASP A 312 -11.23 -32.09 -6.30
CA ASP A 312 -11.46 -30.97 -7.22
C ASP A 312 -11.99 -29.71 -6.53
N ARG A 313 -11.79 -29.61 -5.23
CA ARG A 313 -12.23 -28.48 -4.43
C ARG A 313 -11.33 -27.26 -4.67
N LEU A 314 -11.93 -26.12 -5.00
CA LEU A 314 -11.22 -24.84 -5.04
C LEU A 314 -10.79 -24.45 -3.62
N ILE A 315 -9.48 -24.35 -3.39
CA ILE A 315 -8.88 -23.94 -2.12
C ILE A 315 -8.64 -22.43 -2.10
N GLY A 316 -8.24 -21.86 -3.24
CA GLY A 316 -7.95 -20.44 -3.35
C GLY A 316 -7.63 -20.03 -4.76
N GLU A 317 -7.35 -18.73 -4.91
CA GLU A 317 -6.93 -18.14 -6.18
C GLU A 317 -5.65 -17.34 -5.97
N ILE A 318 -4.78 -17.35 -6.97
CA ILE A 318 -3.52 -16.62 -6.95
C ILE A 318 -3.33 -15.86 -8.27
N ASP A 319 -2.81 -14.66 -8.16
CA ASP A 319 -2.43 -13.84 -9.30
C ASP A 319 -1.23 -14.45 -10.04
N GLY A 320 -1.27 -14.46 -11.39
CA GLY A 320 -0.23 -15.05 -12.22
C GLY A 320 1.16 -14.48 -12.01
N SER A 321 1.26 -13.23 -11.59
CA SER A 321 2.55 -12.61 -11.25
C SER A 321 3.20 -13.21 -9.99
N ARG A 322 2.40 -13.85 -9.12
CA ARG A 322 2.82 -14.46 -7.86
C ARG A 322 2.92 -15.98 -7.92
N VAL A 323 2.34 -16.63 -8.92
CA VAL A 323 2.34 -18.10 -9.06
C VAL A 323 3.76 -18.66 -8.97
N PHE A 324 4.69 -18.11 -9.74
CA PHE A 324 6.07 -18.60 -9.79
C PHE A 324 6.88 -18.38 -8.51
N SER A 325 6.46 -17.45 -7.65
CA SER A 325 7.14 -17.16 -6.38
C SER A 325 6.50 -17.83 -5.17
N GLU A 326 5.20 -18.16 -5.23
CA GLU A 326 4.45 -18.64 -4.07
C GLU A 326 3.84 -20.04 -4.27
N CYS A 327 3.57 -20.43 -5.53
CA CYS A 327 2.93 -21.67 -5.90
C CYS A 327 3.76 -22.46 -6.92
N TYR A 328 5.07 -22.58 -6.69
CA TYR A 328 5.92 -23.46 -7.50
C TYR A 328 5.89 -24.90 -6.96
N PRO A 329 6.17 -25.93 -7.79
CA PRO A 329 6.18 -27.32 -7.34
C PRO A 329 7.06 -27.55 -6.11
N GLY A 330 6.52 -28.21 -5.09
CA GLY A 330 7.15 -28.43 -3.79
C GLY A 330 7.00 -27.30 -2.78
N SER A 331 6.39 -26.16 -3.15
CA SER A 331 6.05 -25.12 -2.18
C SER A 331 4.87 -25.50 -1.30
N ILE A 332 4.79 -24.93 -0.10
CA ILE A 332 3.71 -25.16 0.85
C ILE A 332 2.73 -24.01 0.85
N TYR A 333 1.52 -24.27 0.41
CA TYR A 333 0.41 -23.33 0.48
C TYR A 333 -0.39 -23.52 1.78
N LEU A 334 -0.59 -22.42 2.51
CA LEU A 334 -1.33 -22.45 3.77
C LEU A 334 -2.74 -21.91 3.57
N HIS A 335 -3.76 -22.71 3.88
CA HIS A 335 -5.16 -22.30 3.82
C HIS A 335 -5.94 -22.79 5.04
N GLN A 336 -6.55 -21.86 5.77
CA GLN A 336 -7.38 -22.17 6.96
C GLN A 336 -6.70 -23.10 7.98
N GLY A 337 -5.40 -22.89 8.23
CA GLY A 337 -4.62 -23.72 9.18
C GLY A 337 -4.16 -25.08 8.66
N LYS A 338 -4.50 -25.44 7.42
CA LYS A 338 -4.01 -26.64 6.73
C LYS A 338 -2.85 -26.30 5.80
N GLN A 339 -1.96 -27.26 5.62
CA GLN A 339 -0.82 -27.17 4.72
C GLN A 339 -1.10 -28.03 3.48
N TYR A 340 -0.87 -27.46 2.31
CA TYR A 340 -1.01 -28.12 1.02
C TYR A 340 0.33 -28.00 0.28
N GLU A 341 0.81 -29.11 -0.27
CA GLU A 341 1.97 -29.11 -1.15
C GLU A 341 1.52 -28.84 -2.58
N ILE A 342 2.19 -27.93 -3.27
CA ILE A 342 1.94 -27.65 -4.69
C ILE A 342 2.70 -28.66 -5.53
N LEU A 343 2.01 -29.34 -6.43
CA LEU A 343 2.56 -30.34 -7.35
C LEU A 343 2.87 -29.78 -8.72
#